data_7eb93b9dc81f6c4f933bb49056d0874a
#
_entry.id   7eb93b9dc81f6c4f933bb49056d0874a
#
_cell.length_a   1.000
_cell.length_b   1.000
_cell.length_c   1.000
_cell.angle_alpha   90.00
_cell.angle_beta   90.00
_cell.angle_gamma   90.00
#
_symmetry.space_group_name_H-M   'P 1'
#
loop_
_entity.id
_entity.type
_entity.pdbx_description
1 polymer ?
#
loop_
_entity_poly.entity_id
_entity_poly.type
_entity_poly.pdbx_seq_one_letter_code
_entity_poly.pdbx_strand_id
1 'polypeptide(L)'
;IASCLVGSEMCIRDRATTDPKAALDGFLLPIGGHKGYGLALMVDLFAGLLSNAAYLTHVKSWVDAPDEPQNLGHFFLLIDTRRLGSTQWLAERMNDFAAILHDSPPADPQRPVIQPGEIELAKLARQRQHGIDIAPDVLALLRRHAGQPHG
;
A
#
# COMPACT_ATOMS: atom_id res chain seq x y z
N ILE A 1 -8.48 -6.68 4.65
CA ILE A 1 -8.38 -5.23 4.97
C ILE A 1 -7.63 -5.01 6.29
N ALA A 2 -7.82 -5.87 7.31
CA ALA A 2 -7.13 -5.75 8.59
C ALA A 2 -5.58 -5.89 8.52
N SER A 3 -5.04 -6.52 7.49
CA SER A 3 -3.59 -6.73 7.33
C SER A 3 -2.82 -5.47 6.89
N CYS A 4 -3.50 -4.47 6.33
CA CYS A 4 -2.87 -3.20 5.95
C CYS A 4 -2.75 -2.19 7.09
N LEU A 5 -3.35 -2.49 8.25
CA LEU A 5 -3.42 -1.57 9.39
C LEU A 5 -2.32 -1.82 10.45
N VAL A 6 -1.47 -2.83 10.24
CA VAL A 6 -0.34 -3.11 11.13
C VAL A 6 0.74 -2.06 10.88
N GLY A 7 0.75 -1.02 11.70
CA GLY A 7 1.74 0.06 11.68
C GLY A 7 1.21 1.45 11.33
N SER A 8 -0.05 1.60 10.91
CA SER A 8 -0.70 2.90 10.81
C SER A 8 -1.55 3.14 12.06
N GLU A 9 -1.20 4.15 12.82
CA GLU A 9 -2.01 4.57 13.95
C GLU A 9 -3.26 5.29 13.42
N MET A 10 -4.44 4.75 13.71
CA MET A 10 -5.70 5.46 13.52
C MET A 10 -6.08 6.15 14.82
N CYS A 11 -6.51 7.40 14.73
CA CYS A 11 -6.89 8.19 15.89
C CYS A 11 -8.37 8.55 15.87
N ILE A 12 -9.01 8.36 17.02
CA ILE A 12 -10.32 8.93 17.35
C ILE A 12 -10.08 9.94 18.45
N ARG A 13 -10.40 11.21 18.19
CA ARG A 13 -10.21 12.29 19.18
C ARG A 13 -8.83 12.22 19.84
N ASP A 14 -7.78 12.19 19.03
CA ASP A 14 -6.36 12.17 19.45
C ASP A 14 -5.89 10.91 20.20
N ARG A 15 -6.65 9.81 20.14
CA ARG A 15 -6.26 8.53 20.71
C ARG A 15 -6.15 7.44 19.64
N ALA A 16 -5.01 6.75 19.64
CA ALA A 16 -4.81 5.60 18.77
C ALA A 16 -5.85 4.49 19.07
N THR A 17 -6.34 3.83 18.02
CA THR A 17 -7.26 2.71 18.13
C THR A 17 -6.87 1.57 17.22
N THR A 18 -7.07 0.35 17.69
CA THR A 18 -6.98 -0.89 16.91
C THR A 18 -8.35 -1.47 16.58
N ASP A 19 -9.44 -0.85 17.06
CA ASP A 19 -10.80 -1.25 16.73
C ASP A 19 -11.18 -0.70 15.34
N PRO A 20 -11.41 -1.58 14.35
CA PRO A 20 -11.72 -1.17 12.98
C PRO A 20 -13.07 -0.45 12.86
N LYS A 21 -14.02 -0.69 13.76
CA LYS A 21 -15.32 0.01 13.75
C LYS A 21 -15.17 1.43 14.28
N ALA A 22 -14.50 1.57 15.41
CA ALA A 22 -14.20 2.85 16.00
C ALA A 22 -13.32 3.71 15.06
N ALA A 23 -12.47 3.07 14.26
CA ALA A 23 -11.61 3.71 13.29
C ALA A 23 -12.37 4.41 12.14
N LEU A 24 -13.62 4.03 11.84
CA LEU A 24 -14.44 4.69 10.82
C LEU A 24 -14.81 6.14 11.20
N ASP A 25 -14.87 6.43 12.49
CA ASP A 25 -15.12 7.78 13.02
C ASP A 25 -13.83 8.58 13.23
N GLY A 26 -12.71 8.06 12.79
CA GLY A 26 -11.40 8.62 12.98
C GLY A 26 -10.71 9.03 11.68
N PHE A 27 -9.40 9.27 11.77
CA PHE A 27 -8.54 9.56 10.62
C PHE A 27 -7.19 8.86 10.79
N LEU A 28 -6.54 8.62 9.65
CA LEU A 28 -5.20 8.06 9.61
C LEU A 28 -4.17 9.13 9.97
N LEU A 29 -3.26 8.80 10.89
CA LEU A 29 -2.12 9.66 11.15
C LEU A 29 -1.05 9.50 10.06
N PRO A 30 -0.34 10.58 9.73
CA PRO A 30 0.78 10.50 8.81
C PRO A 30 1.91 9.64 9.40
N ILE A 31 2.47 8.73 8.64
CA ILE A 31 3.64 7.93 9.02
C ILE A 31 4.80 8.89 9.30
N GLY A 32 5.39 8.81 10.51
CA GLY A 32 6.50 9.70 10.90
C GLY A 32 6.11 11.17 11.09
N GLY A 33 4.83 11.46 11.40
CA GLY A 33 4.34 12.80 11.73
C GLY A 33 4.45 13.78 10.57
N HIS A 34 5.02 14.97 10.83
CA HIS A 34 5.10 16.06 9.85
C HIS A 34 5.88 15.71 8.57
N LYS A 35 6.85 14.80 8.65
CA LYS A 35 7.61 14.34 7.46
C LYS A 35 6.74 13.50 6.54
N GLY A 36 5.99 12.56 7.10
CA GLY A 36 5.04 11.76 6.32
C GLY A 36 3.86 12.57 5.79
N TYR A 37 3.42 13.58 6.54
CA TYR A 37 2.44 14.55 6.05
C TYR A 37 2.96 15.28 4.80
N GLY A 38 4.21 15.77 4.83
CA GLY A 38 4.83 16.40 3.66
C GLY A 38 4.92 15.45 2.46
N LEU A 39 5.26 14.17 2.69
CA LEU A 39 5.30 13.17 1.64
C LEU A 39 3.90 12.92 1.05
N ALA A 40 2.86 12.82 1.89
CA ALA A 40 1.47 12.69 1.44
C ALA A 40 1.02 13.88 0.59
N LEU A 41 1.38 15.11 0.98
CA LEU A 41 1.11 16.30 0.17
C LEU A 41 1.80 16.26 -1.20
N MET A 42 3.04 15.75 -1.27
CA MET A 42 3.71 15.56 -2.57
C MET A 42 2.97 14.57 -3.46
N VAL A 43 2.49 13.46 -2.89
CA VAL A 43 1.70 12.47 -3.65
C VAL A 43 0.44 13.11 -4.20
N ASP A 44 -0.28 13.85 -3.37
CA ASP A 44 -1.52 14.52 -3.77
C ASP A 44 -1.26 15.63 -4.82
N LEU A 45 -0.16 16.38 -4.67
CA LEU A 45 0.26 17.39 -5.66
C LEU A 45 0.50 16.76 -7.04
N PHE A 46 1.29 15.68 -7.10
CA PHE A 46 1.65 15.04 -8.37
C PHE A 46 0.49 14.25 -8.97
N ALA A 47 -0.19 13.43 -8.18
CA ALA A 47 -1.25 12.55 -8.66
C ALA A 47 -2.61 13.25 -8.78
N GLY A 48 -2.88 14.26 -7.99
CA GLY A 48 -4.13 15.04 -8.03
C GLY A 48 -3.99 16.32 -8.82
N LEU A 49 -3.34 17.32 -8.24
CA LEU A 49 -3.34 18.68 -8.75
C LEU A 49 -2.67 18.81 -10.13
N LEU A 50 -1.47 18.25 -10.31
CA LEU A 50 -0.73 18.36 -11.58
C LEU A 50 -1.29 17.47 -12.69
N SER A 51 -2.04 16.42 -12.36
CA SER A 51 -2.74 15.58 -13.34
C SER A 51 -4.13 16.10 -13.73
N ASN A 52 -4.55 17.24 -13.19
CA ASN A 52 -5.90 17.80 -13.37
C ASN A 52 -7.00 16.88 -12.83
N ALA A 53 -6.71 16.13 -11.78
CA ALA A 53 -7.65 15.27 -11.07
C ALA A 53 -8.15 15.94 -9.76
N ALA A 54 -9.04 15.28 -9.04
CA ALA A 54 -9.45 15.72 -7.71
C ALA A 54 -8.28 15.62 -6.72
N TYR A 55 -8.21 16.53 -5.77
CA TYR A 55 -7.17 16.59 -4.77
C TYR A 55 -7.76 16.97 -3.40
N LEU A 56 -7.11 16.59 -2.32
CA LEU A 56 -7.53 16.83 -0.94
C LEU A 56 -9.02 16.47 -0.72
N THR A 57 -9.77 17.40 -0.18
CA THR A 57 -11.21 17.24 0.13
C THR A 57 -12.13 17.21 -1.10
N HIS A 58 -11.60 17.48 -2.30
CA HIS A 58 -12.37 17.34 -3.55
C HIS A 58 -12.51 15.88 -4.01
N VAL A 59 -11.65 14.97 -3.47
CA VAL A 59 -11.79 13.53 -3.72
C VAL A 59 -13.06 13.03 -3.02
N LYS A 60 -13.98 12.47 -3.80
CA LYS A 60 -15.23 11.92 -3.26
C LYS A 60 -15.00 10.60 -2.55
N SER A 61 -15.75 10.37 -1.47
CA SER A 61 -15.76 9.09 -0.79
C SER A 61 -16.57 8.07 -1.60
N TRP A 62 -15.99 6.92 -1.87
CA TRP A 62 -16.70 5.80 -2.51
C TRP A 62 -17.74 5.12 -1.60
N VAL A 63 -17.68 5.40 -0.29
CA VAL A 63 -18.64 4.89 0.69
C VAL A 63 -19.86 5.82 0.80
N ASP A 64 -19.60 7.15 0.86
CA ASP A 64 -20.65 8.14 1.08
C ASP A 64 -21.27 8.64 -0.23
N ALA A 65 -20.53 8.53 -1.35
CA ALA A 65 -20.96 8.96 -2.67
C ALA A 65 -20.59 7.91 -3.74
N PRO A 66 -21.13 6.67 -3.64
CA PRO A 66 -20.73 5.55 -4.52
C PRO A 66 -21.07 5.78 -6.00
N ASP A 67 -22.07 6.59 -6.29
CA ASP A 67 -22.54 6.90 -7.64
C ASP A 67 -21.83 8.12 -8.26
N GLU A 68 -20.95 8.80 -7.50
CA GLU A 68 -20.21 9.96 -7.99
C GLU A 68 -18.79 9.57 -8.43
N PRO A 69 -18.30 10.09 -9.60
CA PRO A 69 -16.94 9.89 -10.03
C PRO A 69 -15.95 10.48 -9.02
N GLN A 70 -14.96 9.70 -8.62
CA GLN A 70 -13.90 10.17 -7.71
C GLN A 70 -12.88 11.09 -8.41
N ASN A 71 -12.75 10.97 -9.72
CA ASN A 71 -11.80 11.70 -10.54
C ASN A 71 -10.36 11.61 -9.99
N LEU A 72 -9.89 10.38 -9.78
CA LEU A 72 -8.54 10.11 -9.25
C LEU A 72 -7.50 10.21 -10.37
N GLY A 73 -6.37 10.81 -10.05
CA GLY A 73 -5.22 10.90 -10.95
C GLY A 73 -4.09 9.96 -10.55
N HIS A 74 -3.14 9.82 -11.46
CA HIS A 74 -1.95 8.98 -11.27
C HIS A 74 -0.70 9.74 -11.72
N PHE A 75 0.40 9.48 -11.04
CA PHE A 75 1.72 9.97 -11.42
C PHE A 75 2.68 8.79 -11.59
N PHE A 76 3.42 8.79 -12.70
CA PHE A 76 4.41 7.77 -13.01
C PHE A 76 5.77 8.42 -13.23
N LEU A 77 6.80 7.95 -12.54
CA LEU A 77 8.19 8.35 -12.74
C LEU A 77 8.98 7.13 -13.23
N LEU A 78 9.53 7.23 -14.43
CA LEU A 78 10.39 6.19 -15.00
C LEU A 78 11.82 6.73 -15.12
N ILE A 79 12.77 5.96 -14.61
CA ILE A 79 14.19 6.26 -14.67
C ILE A 79 14.87 5.22 -15.57
N ASP A 80 15.44 5.63 -16.69
CA ASP A 80 16.24 4.75 -17.55
C ASP A 80 17.61 4.50 -16.89
N THR A 81 17.71 3.45 -16.13
CA THR A 81 18.93 3.10 -15.39
C THR A 81 20.13 2.78 -16.28
N ARG A 82 19.93 2.45 -17.57
CA ARG A 82 21.01 2.23 -18.54
C ARG A 82 21.83 3.47 -18.83
N ARG A 83 21.26 4.65 -18.55
CA ARG A 83 21.96 5.95 -18.69
C ARG A 83 22.78 6.32 -17.47
N LEU A 84 22.61 5.61 -16.35
CA LEU A 84 23.34 5.86 -15.11
C LEU A 84 24.62 5.03 -15.01
N GLY A 85 24.68 3.89 -15.69
CA GLY A 85 25.80 2.96 -15.65
C GLY A 85 25.46 1.64 -16.34
N SER A 86 26.39 0.66 -16.27
CA SER A 86 26.09 -0.67 -16.78
C SER A 86 25.05 -1.39 -15.89
N THR A 87 24.32 -2.33 -16.49
CA THR A 87 23.35 -3.16 -15.74
C THR A 87 24.04 -3.98 -14.64
N GLN A 88 25.27 -4.44 -14.89
CA GLN A 88 26.08 -5.15 -13.91
C GLN A 88 26.43 -4.24 -12.72
N TRP A 89 26.89 -3.04 -12.96
CA TRP A 89 27.17 -2.05 -11.91
C TRP A 89 25.97 -1.80 -11.00
N LEU A 90 24.78 -1.63 -11.59
CA LEU A 90 23.57 -1.41 -10.80
C LEU A 90 23.19 -2.67 -10.01
N ALA A 91 23.27 -3.86 -10.64
CA ALA A 91 22.95 -5.12 -9.97
C ALA A 91 23.87 -5.39 -8.76
N GLU A 92 25.17 -5.16 -8.89
CA GLU A 92 26.13 -5.30 -7.80
C GLU A 92 25.80 -4.37 -6.63
N ARG A 93 25.50 -3.11 -6.90
CA ARG A 93 25.13 -2.12 -5.87
C ARG A 93 23.80 -2.46 -5.20
N MET A 94 22.81 -2.93 -5.96
CA MET A 94 21.53 -3.34 -5.40
C MET A 94 21.65 -4.58 -4.51
N ASN A 95 22.52 -5.53 -4.90
CA ASN A 95 22.81 -6.71 -4.08
C ASN A 95 23.53 -6.33 -2.78
N ASP A 96 24.52 -5.44 -2.86
CA ASP A 96 25.22 -4.93 -1.68
C ASP A 96 24.25 -4.16 -0.75
N PHE A 97 23.43 -3.29 -1.31
CA PHE A 97 22.41 -2.58 -0.54
C PHE A 97 21.43 -3.54 0.17
N ALA A 98 20.98 -4.58 -0.53
CA ALA A 98 20.15 -5.62 0.02
C ALA A 98 20.81 -6.37 1.18
N ALA A 99 22.08 -6.75 1.00
CA ALA A 99 22.87 -7.44 2.02
C ALA A 99 23.02 -6.57 3.28
N ILE A 100 23.37 -5.30 3.14
CA ILE A 100 23.48 -4.35 4.26
C ILE A 100 22.16 -4.26 5.06
N LEU A 101 21.02 -4.22 4.38
CA LEU A 101 19.71 -4.19 5.05
C LEU A 101 19.45 -5.49 5.82
N HIS A 102 19.67 -6.66 5.21
CA HIS A 102 19.45 -7.95 5.85
C HIS A 102 20.39 -8.21 7.04
N ASP A 103 21.63 -7.73 6.96
CA ASP A 103 22.63 -7.85 8.03
C ASP A 103 22.39 -6.84 9.17
N SER A 104 21.46 -5.89 8.99
CA SER A 104 21.14 -4.92 10.02
C SER A 104 20.48 -5.58 11.23
N PRO A 105 20.91 -5.29 12.46
CA PRO A 105 20.30 -5.84 13.66
C PRO A 105 18.81 -5.46 13.74
N PRO A 106 17.89 -6.43 13.85
CA PRO A 106 16.47 -6.12 13.97
C PRO A 106 16.15 -5.54 15.36
N ALA A 107 15.22 -4.60 15.41
CA ALA A 107 14.72 -4.06 16.69
C ALA A 107 14.00 -5.12 17.54
N ASP A 108 13.36 -6.08 16.88
CA ASP A 108 12.76 -7.27 17.48
C ASP A 108 13.47 -8.50 16.91
N PRO A 109 14.16 -9.32 17.73
CA PRO A 109 14.87 -10.51 17.26
C PRO A 109 14.00 -11.54 16.52
N GLN A 110 12.67 -11.51 16.73
CA GLN A 110 11.72 -12.38 16.04
C GLN A 110 11.25 -11.83 14.68
N ARG A 111 11.62 -10.60 14.35
CA ARG A 111 11.20 -9.89 13.15
C ARG A 111 12.42 -9.42 12.36
N PRO A 112 12.94 -10.23 11.45
CA PRO A 112 14.11 -9.86 10.65
C PRO A 112 13.83 -8.60 9.82
N VAL A 113 14.89 -7.87 9.51
CA VAL A 113 14.81 -6.76 8.55
C VAL A 113 14.60 -7.35 7.16
N ILE A 114 13.52 -6.97 6.51
CA ILE A 114 13.14 -7.42 5.17
C ILE A 114 12.95 -6.22 4.25
N GLN A 115 13.13 -6.43 2.96
CA GLN A 115 12.90 -5.41 1.95
C GLN A 115 11.43 -5.41 1.48
N PRO A 116 10.94 -4.26 0.98
CA PRO A 116 9.65 -4.21 0.31
C PRO A 116 9.58 -5.21 -0.86
N GLY A 117 8.53 -6.00 -0.90
CA GLY A 117 8.31 -7.03 -1.93
C GLY A 117 8.68 -8.44 -1.48
N GLU A 118 9.49 -8.66 -0.45
CA GLU A 118 9.89 -10.00 -0.02
C GLU A 118 8.72 -10.82 0.54
N ILE A 119 7.84 -10.18 1.30
CA ILE A 119 6.63 -10.82 1.84
C ILE A 119 5.74 -11.28 0.68
N GLU A 120 5.56 -10.42 -0.31
CA GLU A 120 4.73 -10.68 -1.48
C GLU A 120 5.31 -11.81 -2.33
N LEU A 121 6.63 -11.82 -2.55
CA LEU A 121 7.31 -12.88 -3.31
C LEU A 121 7.23 -14.23 -2.58
N ALA A 122 7.46 -14.26 -1.28
CA ALA A 122 7.32 -15.47 -0.47
C ALA A 122 5.87 -15.99 -0.48
N LYS A 123 4.89 -15.08 -0.34
CA LYS A 123 3.47 -15.42 -0.43
C LYS A 123 3.09 -15.94 -1.80
N LEU A 124 3.60 -15.32 -2.88
CA LEU A 124 3.37 -15.76 -4.25
C LEU A 124 3.93 -17.17 -4.49
N ALA A 125 5.16 -17.45 -4.02
CA ALA A 125 5.78 -18.76 -4.14
C ALA A 125 4.94 -19.84 -3.43
N ARG A 126 4.50 -19.55 -2.19
CA ARG A 126 3.61 -20.45 -1.44
C ARG A 126 2.27 -20.67 -2.15
N GLN A 127 1.64 -19.59 -2.65
CA GLN A 127 0.35 -19.69 -3.32
C GLN A 127 0.41 -20.46 -4.64
N ARG A 128 1.54 -20.41 -5.35
CA ARG A 128 1.76 -21.23 -6.55
C ARG A 128 1.82 -22.73 -6.26
N GLN A 129 2.30 -23.10 -5.07
CA GLN A 129 2.42 -24.51 -4.66
C GLN A 129 1.14 -25.05 -4.00
N HIS A 130 0.46 -24.23 -3.20
CA HIS A 130 -0.62 -24.68 -2.32
C HIS A 130 -1.99 -24.09 -2.69
N GLY A 131 -2.04 -23.20 -3.68
CA GLY A 131 -3.26 -22.46 -4.02
C GLY A 131 -3.44 -21.21 -3.15
N ILE A 132 -4.56 -20.53 -3.38
CA ILE A 132 -4.93 -19.29 -2.69
C ILE A 132 -6.01 -19.62 -1.66
N ASP A 133 -5.74 -19.31 -0.40
CA ASP A 133 -6.74 -19.41 0.67
C ASP A 133 -7.74 -18.25 0.52
N ILE A 134 -9.00 -18.58 0.24
CA ILE A 134 -10.09 -17.61 0.14
C ILE A 134 -11.05 -17.85 1.30
N ALA A 135 -11.37 -16.81 2.05
CA ALA A 135 -12.33 -16.89 3.13
C ALA A 135 -13.70 -17.39 2.61
N PRO A 136 -14.40 -18.26 3.35
CA PRO A 136 -15.63 -18.91 2.87
C PRO A 136 -16.73 -17.94 2.44
N ASP A 137 -16.88 -16.84 3.14
CA ASP A 137 -17.82 -15.73 2.81
C ASP A 137 -17.47 -15.04 1.50
N VAL A 138 -16.19 -14.75 1.28
CA VAL A 138 -15.68 -14.17 0.02
C VAL A 138 -15.88 -15.15 -1.13
N LEU A 139 -15.59 -16.45 -0.91
CA LEU A 139 -15.80 -17.49 -1.92
C LEU A 139 -17.27 -17.63 -2.30
N ALA A 140 -18.17 -17.56 -1.33
CA ALA A 140 -19.62 -17.59 -1.57
C ALA A 140 -20.07 -16.37 -2.39
N LEU A 141 -19.53 -15.18 -2.09
CA LEU A 141 -19.79 -13.96 -2.85
C LEU A 141 -19.31 -14.09 -4.31
N LEU A 142 -18.07 -14.53 -4.51
CA LEU A 142 -17.49 -14.74 -5.83
C LEU A 142 -18.32 -15.73 -6.68
N ARG A 143 -18.75 -16.86 -6.09
CA ARG A 143 -19.59 -17.84 -6.77
C ARG A 143 -20.95 -17.27 -7.17
N ARG A 144 -21.55 -16.42 -6.33
CA ARG A 144 -22.80 -15.74 -6.63
C ARG A 144 -22.67 -14.81 -7.83
N HIS A 145 -21.60 -14.02 -7.90
CA HIS A 145 -21.35 -13.11 -9.01
C HIS A 145 -20.94 -13.83 -10.29
N ALA A 146 -20.17 -14.91 -10.21
CA ALA A 146 -19.77 -15.71 -11.36
C ALA A 146 -20.96 -16.43 -12.02
N GLY A 147 -22.02 -16.72 -11.26
CA GLY A 147 -23.26 -17.35 -11.79
C GLY A 147 -24.29 -16.35 -12.33
N GLN A 148 -24.04 -15.05 -12.26
CA GLN A 148 -24.93 -14.04 -12.83
C GLN A 148 -24.50 -13.75 -14.28
N PRO A 149 -25.40 -13.91 -15.27
CA PRO A 149 -25.10 -13.47 -16.63
C PRO A 149 -24.92 -11.94 -16.61
N HIS A 150 -23.80 -11.50 -17.16
CA HIS A 150 -23.55 -10.07 -17.38
C HIS A 150 -24.60 -9.57 -18.38
N GLY A 151 -25.53 -8.74 -17.91
CA GLY A 151 -26.48 -8.01 -18.73
C GLY A 151 -25.80 -6.83 -19.43
#